data_5c9dcbda64d836c036db84d9bd0bb1df
#
_entry.id   5c9dcbda64d836c036db84d9bd0bb1df
#
_cell.length_a   1.000
_cell.length_b   1.000
_cell.length_c   1.000
_cell.angle_alpha   90.00
_cell.angle_beta   90.00
_cell.angle_gamma   90.00
#
_symmetry.space_group_name_H-M   'P 1'
#
loop_
_entity.id
_entity.type
_entity.pdbx_description
1 polymer ?
#
loop_
_entity_poly.entity_id
_entity_poly.type
_entity_poly.pdbx_seq_one_letter_code
_entity_poly.pdbx_strand_id
1 'polypeptide(L)'
;RNPPRSHGNNLLHLVNKYMDLYKAEPEQLVYKARAEKYAKIISKTIILSGMDSASFGQNAYFYDAAEGLLTATILLVSEFCESEERHIVSVFKIIQELLAPTNKKGKNQFQLLMDYLPDDHKAKWFAGAALNTAEQAMSSVMSTALSRLNAFLDSELEQLLCFDTEIDAEKFCNEKCAIFIVMPEENPNTFFMVSLIIQQLYREILSVADENGGVLKNRCVFF
;
A
#
# COMPACT_ATOMS: atom_id res chain seq x y z
N ARG A 1 16.49 15.81 -2.45
CA ARG A 1 17.95 15.79 -2.20
C ARG A 1 18.33 15.79 -0.71
N ASN A 2 17.41 16.08 0.17
CA ASN A 2 17.66 16.04 1.62
C ASN A 2 16.39 15.55 2.33
N PRO A 3 16.26 14.24 2.60
CA PRO A 3 15.07 13.65 3.20
C PRO A 3 14.62 14.35 4.48
N PRO A 4 15.51 14.77 5.40
CA PRO A 4 15.11 15.50 6.61
C PRO A 4 14.48 16.88 6.35
N ARG A 5 14.50 17.39 5.13
CA ARG A 5 13.87 18.65 4.71
C ARG A 5 12.66 18.44 3.81
N SER A 6 12.32 17.21 3.51
CA SER A 6 11.16 16.85 2.69
C SER A 6 9.94 16.63 3.58
N HIS A 7 8.77 16.88 3.03
CA HIS A 7 7.51 16.55 3.71
C HIS A 7 7.32 15.02 3.75
N GLY A 8 6.79 14.49 4.84
CA GLY A 8 6.42 13.09 4.96
C GLY A 8 5.34 12.72 3.94
N ASN A 9 5.39 11.48 3.46
CA ASN A 9 4.38 10.94 2.56
C ASN A 9 4.19 9.45 2.78
N ASN A 10 3.25 9.12 3.64
CA ASN A 10 2.88 7.75 3.92
C ASN A 10 2.02 7.19 2.78
N LEU A 11 2.53 6.20 2.06
CA LEU A 11 1.78 5.55 0.97
C LEU A 11 0.45 4.92 1.41
N LEU A 12 0.34 4.55 2.69
CA LEU A 12 -0.88 3.97 3.26
C LEU A 12 -1.86 5.02 3.78
N HIS A 13 -1.58 6.31 3.62
CA HIS A 13 -2.37 7.43 4.16
C HIS A 13 -3.88 7.26 3.92
N LEU A 14 -4.31 7.01 2.68
CA LEU A 14 -5.72 6.84 2.37
C LEU A 14 -6.32 5.57 2.99
N VAL A 15 -5.57 4.47 3.02
CA VAL A 15 -6.04 3.24 3.67
C VAL A 15 -6.24 3.48 5.16
N ASN A 16 -5.27 4.13 5.81
CA ASN A 16 -5.32 4.47 7.22
C ASN A 16 -6.49 5.42 7.53
N LYS A 17 -6.64 6.50 6.73
CA LYS A 17 -7.74 7.47 6.88
C LYS A 17 -9.11 6.78 6.85
N TYR A 18 -9.37 5.94 5.84
CA TYR A 18 -10.66 5.27 5.70
C TYR A 18 -10.84 4.13 6.71
N MET A 19 -9.78 3.49 7.15
CA MET A 19 -9.84 2.50 8.21
C MET A 19 -10.20 3.16 9.55
N ASP A 20 -9.62 4.31 9.86
CA ASP A 20 -9.94 5.06 11.09
C ASP A 20 -11.38 5.59 11.07
N LEU A 21 -11.86 6.09 9.92
CA LEU A 21 -13.27 6.46 9.75
C LEU A 21 -14.21 5.26 9.95
N TYR A 22 -13.85 4.09 9.41
CA TYR A 22 -14.62 2.87 9.62
C TYR A 22 -14.65 2.43 11.09
N LYS A 23 -13.52 2.53 11.81
CA LYS A 23 -13.46 2.22 13.24
C LYS A 23 -14.32 3.17 14.08
N ALA A 24 -14.40 4.46 13.68
CA ALA A 24 -15.25 5.44 14.34
C ALA A 24 -16.74 5.23 14.05
N GLU A 25 -17.08 4.81 12.83
CA GLU A 25 -18.47 4.62 12.35
C GLU A 25 -18.61 3.26 11.65
N PRO A 26 -18.67 2.13 12.40
CA PRO A 26 -18.68 0.77 11.81
C PRO A 26 -19.89 0.44 10.92
N GLU A 27 -21.00 1.13 11.08
CA GLU A 27 -22.17 1.05 10.22
C GLU A 27 -21.94 1.61 8.81
N GLN A 28 -20.95 2.47 8.64
CA GLN A 28 -20.62 3.09 7.36
C GLN A 28 -19.67 2.20 6.55
N LEU A 29 -20.20 1.11 6.00
CA LEU A 29 -19.43 0.14 5.20
C LEU A 29 -18.70 0.77 4.00
N VAL A 30 -19.12 1.96 3.57
CA VAL A 30 -18.46 2.71 2.50
C VAL A 30 -16.99 3.05 2.84
N TYR A 31 -16.70 3.33 4.11
CA TYR A 31 -15.33 3.60 4.55
C TYR A 31 -14.46 2.35 4.46
N LYS A 32 -14.96 1.21 4.91
CA LYS A 32 -14.27 -0.07 4.75
C LYS A 32 -14.01 -0.39 3.29
N ALA A 33 -15.00 -0.25 2.42
CA ALA A 33 -14.86 -0.49 0.99
C ALA A 33 -13.82 0.43 0.34
N ARG A 34 -13.72 1.70 0.77
CA ARG A 34 -12.70 2.64 0.31
C ARG A 34 -11.30 2.21 0.78
N ALA A 35 -11.11 1.81 2.05
CA ALA A 35 -9.84 1.29 2.55
C ALA A 35 -9.38 0.07 1.74
N GLU A 36 -10.26 -0.91 1.52
CA GLU A 36 -10.00 -2.10 0.70
C GLU A 36 -9.61 -1.72 -0.75
N LYS A 37 -10.33 -0.78 -1.36
CA LYS A 37 -10.05 -0.27 -2.71
C LYS A 37 -8.64 0.31 -2.80
N TYR A 38 -8.27 1.20 -1.86
CA TYR A 38 -6.95 1.84 -1.89
C TYR A 38 -5.83 0.87 -1.57
N ALA A 39 -6.01 -0.07 -0.64
CA ALA A 39 -5.06 -1.13 -0.36
C ALA A 39 -4.78 -1.97 -1.63
N LYS A 40 -5.82 -2.37 -2.35
CA LYS A 40 -5.70 -3.11 -3.62
C LYS A 40 -5.00 -2.30 -4.71
N ILE A 41 -5.30 -1.01 -4.82
CA ILE A 41 -4.67 -0.13 -5.81
C ILE A 41 -3.17 0.00 -5.55
N ILE A 42 -2.78 0.22 -4.28
CA ILE A 42 -1.37 0.34 -3.88
C ILE A 42 -0.65 -0.98 -4.16
N SER A 43 -1.20 -2.11 -3.72
CA SER A 43 -0.63 -3.44 -3.94
C SER A 43 -0.42 -3.74 -5.41
N LYS A 44 -1.43 -3.49 -6.23
CA LYS A 44 -1.36 -3.67 -7.67
C LYS A 44 -0.28 -2.81 -8.30
N THR A 45 -0.20 -1.53 -7.92
CA THR A 45 0.81 -0.61 -8.47
C THR A 45 2.22 -1.05 -8.09
N ILE A 46 2.43 -1.52 -6.85
CA ILE A 46 3.73 -2.02 -6.38
C ILE A 46 4.12 -3.31 -7.11
N ILE A 47 3.23 -4.29 -7.18
CA ILE A 47 3.53 -5.60 -7.79
C ILE A 47 3.77 -5.48 -9.29
N LEU A 48 3.02 -4.63 -9.98
CA LEU A 48 3.12 -4.45 -11.44
C LEU A 48 4.16 -3.39 -11.85
N SER A 49 4.85 -2.78 -10.91
CA SER A 49 5.83 -1.73 -11.22
C SER A 49 6.93 -2.23 -12.18
N GLY A 50 7.17 -1.47 -13.24
CA GLY A 50 8.23 -1.75 -14.22
C GLY A 50 7.96 -2.96 -15.13
N MET A 51 6.73 -3.47 -15.18
CA MET A 51 6.37 -4.63 -16.02
C MET A 51 5.23 -4.27 -16.99
N ASP A 52 5.38 -4.76 -18.22
CA ASP A 52 4.27 -4.79 -19.17
C ASP A 52 3.33 -5.95 -18.83
N SER A 53 2.03 -5.71 -18.80
CA SER A 53 1.01 -6.75 -18.51
C SER A 53 1.09 -7.95 -19.46
N ALA A 54 1.63 -7.76 -20.67
CA ALA A 54 1.88 -8.81 -21.64
C ALA A 54 3.03 -9.76 -21.23
N SER A 55 3.88 -9.38 -20.28
CA SER A 55 5.09 -10.13 -19.90
C SER A 55 4.87 -11.19 -18.80
N PHE A 56 3.66 -11.29 -18.22
CA PHE A 56 3.41 -12.20 -17.09
C PHE A 56 3.47 -13.68 -17.45
N GLY A 57 3.03 -14.05 -18.67
CA GLY A 57 3.10 -15.43 -19.14
C GLY A 57 2.62 -16.46 -18.12
N GLN A 58 3.41 -17.52 -17.94
CA GLN A 58 3.13 -18.58 -16.97
C GLN A 58 3.27 -18.15 -15.49
N ASN A 59 3.85 -17.00 -15.22
CA ASN A 59 4.09 -16.47 -13.86
C ASN A 59 2.95 -15.59 -13.34
N ALA A 60 1.89 -15.34 -14.11
CA ALA A 60 0.75 -14.49 -13.72
C ALA A 60 0.20 -14.85 -12.35
N TYR A 61 0.07 -16.15 -12.07
CA TYR A 61 -0.41 -16.64 -10.77
C TYR A 61 0.40 -16.12 -9.57
N PHE A 62 1.74 -16.09 -9.68
CA PHE A 62 2.58 -15.63 -8.57
C PHE A 62 2.42 -14.13 -8.32
N TYR A 63 2.22 -13.34 -9.35
CA TYR A 63 1.96 -11.90 -9.23
C TYR A 63 0.59 -11.62 -8.63
N ASP A 64 -0.45 -12.33 -9.06
CA ASP A 64 -1.80 -12.20 -8.51
C ASP A 64 -1.85 -12.62 -7.04
N ALA A 65 -1.20 -13.73 -6.69
CA ALA A 65 -1.10 -14.19 -5.30
C ALA A 65 -0.29 -13.21 -4.42
N ALA A 66 0.80 -12.62 -4.96
CA ALA A 66 1.59 -11.61 -4.26
C ALA A 66 0.81 -10.29 -4.09
N GLU A 67 0.02 -9.86 -5.09
CA GLU A 67 -0.90 -8.72 -4.97
C GLU A 67 -1.90 -8.95 -3.84
N GLY A 68 -2.52 -10.13 -3.81
CA GLY A 68 -3.48 -10.49 -2.76
C GLY A 68 -2.86 -10.51 -1.37
N LEU A 69 -1.68 -11.10 -1.23
CA LEU A 69 -0.92 -11.14 0.01
C LEU A 69 -0.56 -9.73 0.50
N LEU A 70 -0.06 -8.88 -0.39
CA LEU A 70 0.30 -7.50 -0.08
C LEU A 70 -0.93 -6.69 0.33
N THR A 71 -2.06 -6.85 -0.38
CA THR A 71 -3.33 -6.20 -0.04
C THR A 71 -3.80 -6.60 1.36
N ALA A 72 -3.78 -7.89 1.67
CA ALA A 72 -4.16 -8.41 2.98
C ALA A 72 -3.27 -7.83 4.09
N THR A 73 -1.95 -7.79 3.87
CA THR A 73 -1.00 -7.29 4.86
C THR A 73 -1.15 -5.78 5.08
N ILE A 74 -1.39 -5.00 4.03
CA ILE A 74 -1.70 -3.56 4.15
C ILE A 74 -2.94 -3.34 5.01
N LEU A 75 -4.01 -4.10 4.78
CA LEU A 75 -5.23 -3.99 5.58
C LEU A 75 -4.97 -4.34 7.05
N LEU A 76 -4.21 -5.41 7.32
CA LEU A 76 -3.86 -5.79 8.70
C LEU A 76 -3.05 -4.71 9.41
N VAL A 77 -2.06 -4.13 8.74
CA VAL A 77 -1.25 -3.03 9.29
C VAL A 77 -2.14 -1.82 9.62
N SER A 78 -3.01 -1.43 8.70
CA SER A 78 -3.90 -0.28 8.89
C SER A 78 -4.98 -0.52 9.95
N GLU A 79 -5.40 -1.77 10.16
CA GLU A 79 -6.45 -2.12 11.10
C GLU A 79 -5.94 -2.36 12.52
N PHE A 80 -4.79 -3.04 12.69
CA PHE A 80 -4.34 -3.57 13.97
C PHE A 80 -3.08 -2.93 14.54
N CYS A 81 -2.25 -2.25 13.72
CA CYS A 81 -1.05 -1.59 14.21
C CYS A 81 -1.35 -0.21 14.80
N GLU A 82 -0.45 0.26 15.66
CA GLU A 82 -0.48 1.62 16.17
C GLU A 82 -0.20 2.65 15.07
N SER A 83 -0.60 3.90 15.28
CA SER A 83 -0.55 4.95 14.24
C SER A 83 0.83 5.10 13.61
N GLU A 84 1.89 5.10 14.44
CA GLU A 84 3.28 5.27 14.01
C GLU A 84 3.82 4.07 13.23
N GLU A 85 3.15 2.91 13.31
CA GLU A 85 3.55 1.67 12.65
C GLU A 85 2.82 1.43 11.32
N ARG A 86 1.85 2.26 10.97
CA ARG A 86 0.99 2.07 9.79
C ARG A 86 1.62 2.60 8.51
N HIS A 87 2.73 2.00 8.09
CA HIS A 87 3.47 2.38 6.88
C HIS A 87 4.01 1.17 6.11
N ILE A 88 4.51 1.41 4.90
CA ILE A 88 4.92 0.34 3.98
C ILE A 88 6.09 -0.51 4.50
N VAL A 89 6.97 0.04 5.34
CA VAL A 89 8.08 -0.71 5.93
C VAL A 89 7.57 -1.75 6.93
N SER A 90 6.51 -1.44 7.69
CA SER A 90 5.85 -2.42 8.57
C SER A 90 5.22 -3.56 7.77
N VAL A 91 4.62 -3.26 6.62
CA VAL A 91 4.10 -4.28 5.70
C VAL A 91 5.22 -5.22 5.24
N PHE A 92 6.39 -4.68 4.88
CA PHE A 92 7.56 -5.48 4.51
C PHE A 92 7.99 -6.40 5.64
N LYS A 93 8.15 -5.86 6.85
CA LYS A 93 8.56 -6.63 8.04
C LYS A 93 7.59 -7.77 8.35
N ILE A 94 6.30 -7.51 8.31
CA ILE A 94 5.27 -8.54 8.53
C ILE A 94 5.38 -9.66 7.49
N ILE A 95 5.50 -9.33 6.21
CA ILE A 95 5.67 -10.35 5.17
C ILE A 95 6.95 -11.15 5.40
N GLN A 96 8.05 -10.50 5.73
CA GLN A 96 9.33 -11.15 5.95
C GLN A 96 9.31 -12.07 7.19
N GLU A 97 8.76 -11.61 8.29
CA GLU A 97 8.82 -12.31 9.58
C GLU A 97 7.74 -13.38 9.71
N LEU A 98 6.49 -13.07 9.33
CA LEU A 98 5.38 -13.99 9.56
C LEU A 98 5.30 -15.12 8.52
N LEU A 99 5.86 -14.93 7.33
CA LEU A 99 5.94 -15.96 6.31
C LEU A 99 7.22 -16.82 6.41
N ALA A 100 8.16 -16.46 7.28
CA ALA A 100 9.33 -17.29 7.56
C ALA A 100 8.89 -18.68 8.05
N PRO A 101 9.57 -19.75 7.62
CA PRO A 101 9.27 -21.10 8.08
C PRO A 101 9.34 -21.20 9.60
N THR A 102 8.31 -21.74 10.22
CA THR A 102 8.33 -22.02 11.66
C THR A 102 8.75 -23.46 11.92
N ASN A 103 9.41 -23.72 13.07
CA ASN A 103 9.76 -25.10 13.50
C ASN A 103 8.52 -25.94 13.89
N LYS A 104 7.32 -25.39 13.79
CA LYS A 104 6.06 -26.10 14.07
C LYS A 104 5.49 -26.67 12.77
N LYS A 105 5.34 -27.97 12.70
CA LYS A 105 4.76 -28.68 11.55
C LYS A 105 3.38 -28.08 11.15
N GLY A 106 3.30 -27.55 9.93
CA GLY A 106 2.05 -27.43 9.19
C GLY A 106 1.54 -26.01 8.90
N LYS A 107 1.88 -24.96 9.69
CA LYS A 107 1.41 -23.58 9.42
C LYS A 107 2.51 -22.56 9.75
N ASN A 108 2.67 -21.53 8.91
CA ASN A 108 3.49 -20.36 9.24
C ASN A 108 2.73 -19.39 10.16
N GLN A 109 3.43 -18.41 10.72
CA GLN A 109 2.81 -17.44 11.64
C GLN A 109 1.71 -16.61 10.98
N PHE A 110 1.86 -16.30 9.69
CA PHE A 110 0.84 -15.57 8.94
C PHE A 110 -0.47 -16.36 8.82
N GLN A 111 -0.37 -17.67 8.56
CA GLN A 111 -1.54 -18.55 8.54
C GLN A 111 -2.20 -18.63 9.91
N LEU A 112 -1.42 -18.69 10.99
CA LEU A 112 -1.95 -18.69 12.35
C LEU A 112 -2.66 -17.36 12.67
N LEU A 113 -2.08 -16.21 12.27
CA LEU A 113 -2.72 -14.91 12.41
C LEU A 113 -4.06 -14.85 11.67
N MET A 114 -4.10 -15.38 10.45
CA MET A 114 -5.35 -15.44 9.67
C MET A 114 -6.43 -16.32 10.34
N ASP A 115 -6.04 -17.39 11.04
CA ASP A 115 -6.99 -18.26 11.75
C ASP A 115 -7.69 -17.53 12.91
N TYR A 116 -7.07 -16.51 13.50
CA TYR A 116 -7.68 -15.69 14.56
C TYR A 116 -8.71 -14.67 14.05
N LEU A 117 -8.67 -14.35 12.76
CA LEU A 117 -9.61 -13.40 12.18
C LEU A 117 -10.98 -14.08 11.93
N PRO A 118 -12.10 -13.34 11.94
CA PRO A 118 -13.40 -13.82 11.50
C PRO A 118 -13.36 -14.37 10.07
N ASP A 119 -14.22 -15.33 9.74
CA ASP A 119 -14.20 -15.99 8.41
C ASP A 119 -14.59 -15.05 7.26
N ASP A 120 -15.36 -14.02 7.55
CA ASP A 120 -15.77 -12.97 6.62
C ASP A 120 -14.75 -11.82 6.51
N HIS A 121 -13.63 -11.90 7.24
CA HIS A 121 -12.61 -10.85 7.21
C HIS A 121 -11.92 -10.76 5.84
N LYS A 122 -11.92 -9.58 5.25
CA LYS A 122 -11.42 -9.35 3.87
C LYS A 122 -9.95 -9.69 3.67
N ALA A 123 -9.10 -9.51 4.69
CA ALA A 123 -7.70 -9.91 4.60
C ALA A 123 -7.54 -11.42 4.32
N LYS A 124 -8.41 -12.29 4.91
CA LYS A 124 -8.42 -13.72 4.59
C LYS A 124 -8.74 -13.99 3.10
N TRP A 125 -9.69 -13.24 2.56
CA TRP A 125 -10.11 -13.42 1.17
C TRP A 125 -9.03 -12.95 0.21
N PHE A 126 -8.40 -11.81 0.46
CA PHE A 126 -7.29 -11.33 -0.37
C PHE A 126 -6.06 -12.24 -0.29
N ALA A 127 -5.71 -12.72 0.89
CA ALA A 127 -4.59 -13.65 1.07
C ALA A 127 -4.89 -15.09 0.60
N GLY A 128 -6.15 -15.42 0.31
CA GLY A 128 -6.59 -16.79 0.05
C GLY A 128 -5.82 -17.52 -1.04
N ALA A 129 -5.51 -16.86 -2.14
CA ALA A 129 -4.70 -17.43 -3.21
C ALA A 129 -3.29 -17.79 -2.73
N ALA A 130 -2.64 -16.90 -1.97
CA ALA A 130 -1.32 -17.14 -1.41
C ALA A 130 -1.34 -18.24 -0.34
N LEU A 131 -2.31 -18.23 0.58
CA LEU A 131 -2.38 -19.15 1.71
C LEU A 131 -2.74 -20.58 1.31
N ASN A 132 -3.45 -20.76 0.19
CA ASN A 132 -3.85 -22.07 -0.33
C ASN A 132 -2.82 -22.67 -1.29
N THR A 133 -1.68 -22.01 -1.52
CA THR A 133 -0.60 -22.56 -2.34
C THR A 133 0.22 -23.62 -1.60
N ALA A 134 0.77 -24.56 -2.35
CA ALA A 134 1.78 -25.48 -1.82
C ALA A 134 2.99 -24.71 -1.25
N GLU A 135 3.64 -25.25 -0.23
CA GLU A 135 4.74 -24.59 0.49
C GLU A 135 5.84 -24.07 -0.44
N GLN A 136 6.17 -24.85 -1.48
CA GLN A 136 7.16 -24.47 -2.47
C GLN A 136 6.72 -23.27 -3.34
N ALA A 137 5.44 -23.17 -3.68
CA ALA A 137 4.91 -22.05 -4.44
C ALA A 137 4.72 -20.81 -3.56
N MET A 138 4.45 -20.99 -2.26
CA MET A 138 4.37 -19.88 -1.30
C MET A 138 5.70 -19.13 -1.20
N SER A 139 6.84 -19.83 -1.21
CA SER A 139 8.14 -19.17 -1.20
C SER A 139 8.36 -18.29 -2.44
N SER A 140 7.85 -18.69 -3.60
CA SER A 140 7.88 -17.88 -4.83
C SER A 140 6.98 -16.65 -4.75
N VAL A 141 5.78 -16.78 -4.19
CA VAL A 141 4.88 -15.66 -3.92
C VAL A 141 5.52 -14.65 -2.97
N MET A 142 6.09 -15.13 -1.87
CA MET A 142 6.79 -14.30 -0.89
C MET A 142 7.99 -13.58 -1.52
N SER A 143 8.83 -14.30 -2.26
CA SER A 143 9.99 -13.73 -2.95
C SER A 143 9.57 -12.64 -3.95
N THR A 144 8.46 -12.85 -4.66
CA THR A 144 7.90 -11.85 -5.57
C THR A 144 7.48 -10.59 -4.81
N ALA A 145 6.72 -10.72 -3.73
CA ALA A 145 6.28 -9.59 -2.92
C ALA A 145 7.46 -8.82 -2.30
N LEU A 146 8.41 -9.53 -1.67
CA LEU A 146 9.59 -8.92 -1.03
C LEU A 146 10.51 -8.24 -2.04
N SER A 147 10.71 -8.83 -3.22
CA SER A 147 11.51 -8.23 -4.30
C SER A 147 10.96 -6.87 -4.73
N ARG A 148 9.63 -6.71 -4.77
CA ARG A 148 9.01 -5.43 -5.09
C ARG A 148 9.09 -4.43 -3.95
N LEU A 149 8.95 -4.91 -2.72
CA LEU A 149 9.05 -4.07 -1.52
C LEU A 149 10.47 -3.60 -1.22
N ASN A 150 11.51 -4.30 -1.71
CA ASN A 150 12.90 -3.88 -1.53
C ASN A 150 13.19 -2.47 -2.04
N ALA A 151 12.42 -1.97 -3.02
CA ALA A 151 12.55 -0.61 -3.50
C ALA A 151 12.27 0.47 -2.43
N PHE A 152 11.60 0.10 -1.33
CA PHE A 152 11.26 0.99 -0.21
C PHE A 152 12.23 0.91 0.97
N LEU A 153 13.22 0.00 0.93
CA LEU A 153 14.19 -0.23 2.02
C LEU A 153 15.45 0.64 1.90
N ASP A 154 15.32 1.80 1.34
CA ASP A 154 16.35 2.82 1.33
C ASP A 154 16.14 3.72 2.56
N SER A 155 17.18 3.86 3.41
CA SER A 155 17.09 4.65 4.64
C SER A 155 16.69 6.12 4.41
N GLU A 156 16.96 6.66 3.24
CA GLU A 156 16.50 7.99 2.86
C GLU A 156 15.01 8.00 2.53
N LEU A 157 14.52 6.98 1.82
CA LEU A 157 13.09 6.83 1.50
C LEU A 157 12.27 6.48 2.73
N GLU A 158 12.80 5.66 3.63
CA GLU A 158 12.12 5.33 4.90
C GLU A 158 11.78 6.58 5.71
N GLN A 159 12.67 7.59 5.73
CA GLN A 159 12.41 8.87 6.42
C GLN A 159 11.23 9.65 5.81
N LEU A 160 10.89 9.42 4.55
CA LEU A 160 9.72 10.02 3.92
C LEU A 160 8.46 9.19 4.12
N LEU A 161 8.59 7.87 4.10
CA LEU A 161 7.48 6.93 4.01
C LEU A 161 6.92 6.51 5.37
N CYS A 162 7.71 6.64 6.44
CA CYS A 162 7.31 6.24 7.79
C CYS A 162 6.61 7.35 8.57
N PHE A 163 6.53 8.56 8.04
CA PHE A 163 5.86 9.69 8.67
C PHE A 163 4.52 9.98 8.00
N ASP A 164 3.64 10.62 8.76
CA ASP A 164 2.33 11.03 8.24
C ASP A 164 2.44 11.93 7.02
N THR A 165 1.46 11.80 6.13
CA THR A 165 1.41 12.61 4.91
C THR A 165 1.12 14.06 5.26
N GLU A 166 2.06 14.94 4.94
CA GLU A 166 1.90 16.39 5.07
C GLU A 166 1.28 17.04 3.82
N ILE A 167 1.26 16.30 2.71
CA ILE A 167 0.65 16.73 1.45
C ILE A 167 -0.83 16.42 1.49
N ASP A 168 -1.63 17.43 1.81
CA ASP A 168 -3.09 17.34 1.87
C ASP A 168 -3.70 17.72 0.53
N ALA A 169 -4.34 16.77 -0.13
CA ALA A 169 -4.99 16.98 -1.42
C ALA A 169 -6.18 17.93 -1.34
N GLU A 170 -6.95 17.93 -0.25
CA GLU A 170 -8.06 18.84 -0.04
C GLU A 170 -7.56 20.29 0.05
N LYS A 171 -6.51 20.54 0.82
CA LYS A 171 -5.85 21.83 0.91
C LYS A 171 -5.30 22.25 -0.46
N PHE A 172 -4.63 21.32 -1.18
CA PHE A 172 -4.11 21.57 -2.53
C PHE A 172 -5.20 21.98 -3.53
N CYS A 173 -6.40 21.39 -3.43
CA CYS A 173 -7.53 21.74 -4.29
C CYS A 173 -8.22 23.07 -3.91
N ASN A 174 -8.17 23.46 -2.64
CA ASN A 174 -8.90 24.63 -2.13
C ASN A 174 -8.05 25.89 -2.01
N GLU A 175 -6.73 25.79 -1.95
CA GLU A 175 -5.80 26.91 -1.82
C GLU A 175 -4.93 27.05 -3.08
N LYS A 176 -4.35 28.25 -3.25
CA LYS A 176 -3.34 28.48 -4.30
C LYS A 176 -1.99 28.04 -3.78
N CYS A 177 -1.55 26.85 -4.15
CA CYS A 177 -0.27 26.27 -3.74
C CYS A 177 0.41 25.53 -4.89
N ALA A 178 1.67 25.17 -4.71
CA ALA A 178 2.44 24.36 -5.63
C ALA A 178 3.23 23.29 -4.87
N ILE A 179 3.24 22.08 -5.39
CA ILE A 179 4.01 20.95 -4.87
C ILE A 179 5.18 20.72 -5.82
N PHE A 180 6.40 20.76 -5.29
CA PHE A 180 7.64 20.49 -6.03
C PHE A 180 8.18 19.13 -5.62
N ILE A 181 8.24 18.21 -6.57
CA ILE A 181 8.85 16.89 -6.39
C ILE A 181 10.23 16.91 -7.02
N VAL A 182 11.27 16.84 -6.18
CA VAL A 182 12.67 16.87 -6.64
C VAL A 182 13.26 15.47 -6.52
N MET A 183 13.61 14.89 -7.65
CA MET A 183 14.20 13.55 -7.75
C MET A 183 15.71 13.64 -7.95
N PRO A 184 16.51 12.80 -7.24
CA PRO A 184 17.88 12.56 -7.62
C PRO A 184 17.92 11.69 -8.89
N GLU A 185 18.68 12.12 -9.90
CA GLU A 185 18.82 11.38 -11.16
C GLU A 185 19.58 10.05 -11.01
N GLU A 186 20.34 9.92 -9.92
CA GLU A 186 21.25 8.81 -9.68
C GLU A 186 20.54 7.54 -9.15
N ASN A 187 19.30 7.66 -8.65
CA ASN A 187 18.60 6.54 -8.03
C ASN A 187 17.31 6.15 -8.80
N PRO A 188 17.32 5.05 -9.57
CA PRO A 188 16.15 4.60 -10.34
C PRO A 188 14.91 4.30 -9.47
N ASN A 189 15.08 3.90 -8.20
CA ASN A 189 13.98 3.63 -7.29
C ASN A 189 13.15 4.89 -7.00
N THR A 190 13.76 6.07 -7.11
CA THR A 190 13.09 7.33 -6.89
C THR A 190 12.01 7.62 -7.94
N PHE A 191 12.23 7.22 -9.20
CA PHE A 191 11.22 7.39 -10.27
C PHE A 191 9.96 6.60 -9.98
N PHE A 192 10.11 5.38 -9.48
CA PHE A 192 8.99 4.54 -9.08
C PHE A 192 8.20 5.18 -7.93
N MET A 193 8.90 5.68 -6.90
CA MET A 193 8.29 6.38 -5.77
C MET A 193 7.51 7.62 -6.21
N VAL A 194 8.09 8.45 -7.05
CA VAL A 194 7.39 9.64 -7.57
C VAL A 194 6.14 9.27 -8.35
N SER A 195 6.21 8.21 -9.15
CA SER A 195 5.02 7.70 -9.86
C SER A 195 3.91 7.27 -8.89
N LEU A 196 4.24 6.61 -7.78
CA LEU A 196 3.28 6.25 -6.74
C LEU A 196 2.66 7.48 -6.08
N ILE A 197 3.48 8.45 -5.69
CA ILE A 197 3.04 9.70 -5.05
C ILE A 197 2.11 10.49 -5.98
N ILE A 198 2.48 10.65 -7.25
CA ILE A 198 1.65 11.36 -8.23
C ILE A 198 0.32 10.63 -8.45
N GLN A 199 0.34 9.30 -8.59
CA GLN A 199 -0.88 8.52 -8.76
C GLN A 199 -1.78 8.61 -7.53
N GLN A 200 -1.22 8.58 -6.33
CA GLN A 200 -1.98 8.74 -5.09
C GLN A 200 -2.61 10.12 -5.03
N LEU A 201 -1.82 11.19 -5.19
CA LEU A 201 -2.30 12.56 -5.18
C LEU A 201 -3.39 12.81 -6.24
N TYR A 202 -3.21 12.28 -7.45
CA TYR A 202 -4.22 12.38 -8.51
C TYR A 202 -5.56 11.75 -8.10
N ARG A 203 -5.53 10.58 -7.46
CA ARG A 203 -6.74 9.89 -6.99
C ARG A 203 -7.41 10.62 -5.83
N GLU A 204 -6.61 11.19 -4.93
CA GLU A 204 -7.14 12.03 -3.84
C GLU A 204 -7.85 13.27 -4.40
N ILE A 205 -7.25 13.95 -5.38
CA ILE A 205 -7.85 15.10 -6.09
C ILE A 205 -9.16 14.70 -6.74
N LEU A 206 -9.24 13.53 -7.39
CA LEU A 206 -10.51 13.04 -7.95
C LEU A 206 -11.55 12.74 -6.87
N SER A 207 -11.14 12.20 -5.71
CA SER A 207 -12.06 11.99 -4.59
C SER A 207 -12.62 13.31 -4.05
N VAL A 208 -11.77 14.34 -3.92
CA VAL A 208 -12.21 15.69 -3.54
C VAL A 208 -13.18 16.27 -4.57
N ALA A 209 -12.94 16.06 -5.86
CA ALA A 209 -13.87 16.50 -6.91
C ALA A 209 -15.22 15.79 -6.80
N ASP A 210 -15.22 14.46 -6.61
CA ASP A 210 -16.45 13.66 -6.47
C ASP A 210 -17.28 14.11 -5.26
N GLU A 211 -16.65 14.41 -4.14
CA GLU A 211 -17.30 14.91 -2.92
C GLU A 211 -17.89 16.33 -3.13
N ASN A 212 -17.32 17.10 -4.05
CA ASN A 212 -17.80 18.44 -4.43
C ASN A 212 -18.69 18.46 -5.70
N GLY A 213 -19.35 17.35 -6.01
CA GLY A 213 -20.28 17.27 -7.14
C GLY A 213 -19.60 17.20 -8.51
N GLY A 214 -18.40 16.67 -8.58
CA GLY A 214 -17.62 16.47 -9.81
C GLY A 214 -16.77 17.67 -10.24
N VAL A 215 -16.62 18.69 -9.38
CA VAL A 215 -15.92 19.93 -9.73
C VAL A 215 -14.92 20.31 -8.63
N LEU A 216 -13.73 20.77 -9.02
CA LEU A 216 -12.76 21.36 -8.10
C LEU A 216 -12.95 22.88 -8.00
N LYS A 217 -12.72 23.44 -6.82
CA LYS A 217 -12.74 24.89 -6.59
C LYS A 217 -11.62 25.60 -7.37
N ASN A 218 -10.43 25.01 -7.43
CA ASN A 218 -9.30 25.54 -8.17
C ASN A 218 -8.86 24.52 -9.23
N ARG A 219 -8.31 25.03 -10.34
CA ARG A 219 -7.71 24.17 -11.37
C ARG A 219 -6.41 23.55 -10.86
N CYS A 220 -6.30 22.24 -10.88
CA CYS A 220 -5.07 21.50 -10.63
C CYS A 220 -4.37 21.21 -11.96
N VAL A 221 -3.06 21.40 -11.99
CA VAL A 221 -2.22 21.20 -13.19
C VAL A 221 -1.01 20.37 -12.79
N PHE A 222 -0.71 19.33 -13.58
CA PHE A 222 0.49 18.52 -13.47
C PHE A 222 1.42 18.87 -14.64
N PHE A 223 2.72 19.05 -14.36
CA PHE A 223 3.75 19.35 -15.35
C PHE A 223 4.78 18.25 -15.42
#